data_66807e90ec62c060d7abb8ef4af48fe0
#
_entry.id   66807e90ec62c060d7abb8ef4af48fe0
#
_cell.length_a   1.000
_cell.length_b   1.000
_cell.length_c   1.000
_cell.angle_alpha   90.00
_cell.angle_beta   90.00
_cell.angle_gamma   90.00
#
_symmetry.space_group_name_H-M   'P 1'
#
loop_
_entity.id
_entity.type
_entity.pdbx_description
1 polymer ?
#
loop_
_entity_poly.entity_id
_entity_poly.type
_entity_poly.pdbx_seq_one_letter_code
_entity_poly.pdbx_strand_id
1 'polypeptide(L)'
;METNIIQKIGQIGVPVKDLNRALDFYKEKLGLSLLFNTNSMAFFECNGLRLMLTLPEKEEFALSSSVIYFEVNNIKDTYERLLGKEVTFIDEPHVVAKMGQTETWMVFFKDTEDNTHALLSEVEA
;
A
#
# COMPACT_ATOMS: atom_id res chain seq x y z
N MET A 1 25.44 -1.33 -21.87
CA MET A 1 24.49 -1.56 -22.50
C MET A 1 23.47 -2.24 -21.80
N GLU A 2 22.44 -1.75 -21.73
CA GLU A 2 21.38 -2.19 -20.98
C GLU A 2 20.58 -3.22 -21.65
N THR A 3 20.30 -4.25 -21.01
CA THR A 3 19.62 -5.34 -21.65
C THR A 3 18.40 -5.79 -20.88
N ASN A 4 17.92 -4.99 -19.93
CA ASN A 4 16.71 -5.39 -19.20
C ASN A 4 15.52 -5.38 -20.15
N ILE A 5 14.83 -6.50 -20.24
CA ILE A 5 13.60 -6.58 -21.00
C ILE A 5 12.50 -5.81 -20.27
N ILE A 6 12.42 -6.02 -18.94
CA ILE A 6 11.45 -5.33 -18.11
C ILE A 6 12.06 -4.06 -17.59
N GLN A 7 11.42 -2.92 -17.84
CA GLN A 7 11.95 -1.62 -17.43
C GLN A 7 11.68 -1.31 -15.97
N LYS A 8 10.47 -1.57 -15.51
CA LYS A 8 10.08 -1.29 -14.13
C LYS A 8 8.69 -1.84 -13.89
N ILE A 9 8.27 -1.80 -12.63
CA ILE A 9 6.88 -2.08 -12.32
C ILE A 9 6.12 -0.79 -12.58
N GLY A 10 5.19 -0.82 -13.52
CA GLY A 10 4.46 0.37 -13.91
C GLY A 10 3.19 0.62 -13.13
N GLN A 11 2.57 -0.47 -12.65
CA GLN A 11 1.28 -0.36 -12.02
C GLN A 11 1.04 -1.59 -11.15
N ILE A 12 0.36 -1.37 -10.02
CA ILE A 12 -0.05 -2.45 -9.14
C ILE A 12 -1.56 -2.38 -9.01
N GLY A 13 -2.23 -3.52 -9.22
CA GLY A 13 -3.68 -3.58 -9.10
C GLY A 13 -4.08 -4.15 -7.75
N VAL A 14 -5.08 -3.52 -7.13
CA VAL A 14 -5.62 -3.96 -5.85
C VAL A 14 -7.12 -4.18 -6.03
N PRO A 15 -7.61 -5.41 -5.83
CA PRO A 15 -9.03 -5.67 -5.98
C PRO A 15 -9.80 -5.07 -4.80
N VAL A 16 -10.94 -4.44 -5.10
CA VAL A 16 -11.77 -3.85 -4.07
C VAL A 16 -13.20 -4.25 -4.34
N LYS A 17 -14.03 -4.24 -3.28
CA LYS A 17 -15.42 -4.62 -3.40
C LYS A 17 -16.33 -3.40 -3.54
N ASP A 18 -15.94 -2.29 -2.91
CA ASP A 18 -16.69 -1.04 -2.95
C ASP A 18 -15.69 0.05 -3.32
N LEU A 19 -15.78 0.51 -4.56
CA LEU A 19 -14.78 1.44 -5.08
C LEU A 19 -14.79 2.78 -4.34
N ASN A 20 -15.98 3.30 -4.04
CA ASN A 20 -16.07 4.59 -3.36
C ASN A 20 -15.49 4.53 -1.95
N ARG A 21 -15.77 3.45 -1.23
CA ARG A 21 -15.24 3.25 0.11
C ARG A 21 -13.72 3.11 0.08
N ALA A 22 -13.22 2.33 -0.88
CA ALA A 22 -11.79 2.13 -1.03
C ALA A 22 -11.10 3.43 -1.45
N LEU A 23 -11.69 4.15 -2.39
CA LEU A 23 -11.12 5.41 -2.87
C LEU A 23 -10.95 6.38 -1.71
N ASP A 24 -11.96 6.47 -0.84
CA ASP A 24 -11.89 7.36 0.32
C ASP A 24 -10.76 6.96 1.25
N PHE A 25 -10.59 5.65 1.47
CA PHE A 25 -9.54 5.15 2.35
C PHE A 25 -8.15 5.51 1.81
N TYR A 26 -7.90 5.25 0.54
CA TYR A 26 -6.58 5.49 -0.02
C TYR A 26 -6.28 6.97 -0.17
N LYS A 27 -7.29 7.77 -0.45
CA LYS A 27 -7.13 9.20 -0.63
C LYS A 27 -7.05 9.93 0.70
N GLU A 28 -8.03 9.69 1.58
CA GLU A 28 -8.15 10.48 2.80
C GLU A 28 -7.33 9.94 3.96
N LYS A 29 -7.26 8.63 4.11
CA LYS A 29 -6.53 8.04 5.23
C LYS A 29 -5.07 7.82 4.91
N LEU A 30 -4.77 7.22 3.77
CA LEU A 30 -3.39 6.98 3.38
C LEU A 30 -2.74 8.19 2.72
N GLY A 31 -3.55 9.14 2.23
CA GLY A 31 -3.01 10.39 1.68
C GLY A 31 -2.41 10.26 0.29
N LEU A 32 -2.80 9.26 -0.47
CA LEU A 32 -2.29 9.11 -1.83
C LEU A 32 -2.98 10.09 -2.78
N SER A 33 -2.25 10.52 -3.80
CA SER A 33 -2.77 11.48 -4.77
C SER A 33 -3.59 10.77 -5.84
N LEU A 34 -4.86 11.11 -5.92
CA LEU A 34 -5.74 10.53 -6.93
C LEU A 34 -5.46 11.15 -8.29
N LEU A 35 -5.19 10.30 -9.28
CA LEU A 35 -4.99 10.77 -10.65
C LEU A 35 -6.34 10.93 -11.35
N PHE A 36 -7.14 9.87 -11.36
CA PHE A 36 -8.50 9.93 -11.90
C PHE A 36 -9.19 8.62 -11.55
N ASN A 37 -10.51 8.59 -11.72
CA ASN A 37 -11.26 7.37 -11.49
C ASN A 37 -12.38 7.24 -12.51
N THR A 38 -12.82 5.99 -12.70
CA THR A 38 -13.96 5.66 -13.55
C THR A 38 -15.01 4.99 -12.67
N ASN A 39 -16.02 4.38 -13.29
CA ASN A 39 -17.03 3.65 -12.51
C ASN A 39 -16.48 2.38 -11.87
N SER A 40 -15.39 1.82 -12.41
CA SER A 40 -14.86 0.55 -11.94
C SER A 40 -13.42 0.58 -11.48
N MET A 41 -12.73 1.72 -11.63
CA MET A 41 -11.30 1.81 -11.30
C MET A 41 -10.96 3.17 -10.73
N ALA A 42 -9.93 3.20 -9.89
CA ALA A 42 -9.37 4.44 -9.40
C ALA A 42 -7.86 4.34 -9.46
N PHE A 43 -7.21 5.39 -9.93
CA PHE A 43 -5.75 5.39 -10.13
C PHE A 43 -5.11 6.41 -9.22
N PHE A 44 -4.09 5.99 -8.47
CA PHE A 44 -3.34 6.85 -7.58
C PHE A 44 -1.88 6.91 -8.00
N GLU A 45 -1.27 8.05 -7.75
CA GLU A 45 0.15 8.25 -8.04
C GLU A 45 0.95 7.92 -6.79
N CYS A 46 1.99 7.11 -6.94
CA CYS A 46 2.85 6.78 -5.81
C CYS A 46 4.30 6.78 -6.29
N ASN A 47 4.90 7.96 -6.33
CA ASN A 47 6.30 8.14 -6.68
C ASN A 47 6.71 7.46 -7.97
N GLY A 48 5.95 7.70 -9.03
CA GLY A 48 6.24 7.15 -10.35
C GLY A 48 5.57 5.83 -10.66
N LEU A 49 4.94 5.22 -9.68
CA LEU A 49 4.22 3.98 -9.85
C LEU A 49 2.74 4.24 -9.63
N ARG A 50 1.88 3.66 -10.46
CA ARG A 50 0.44 3.83 -10.28
C ARG A 50 -0.13 2.70 -9.46
N LEU A 51 -0.98 3.05 -8.51
CA LEU A 51 -1.75 2.08 -7.74
C LEU A 51 -3.16 2.14 -8.27
N MET A 52 -3.68 1.02 -8.75
CA MET A 52 -5.00 0.96 -9.33
C MET A 52 -5.94 0.15 -8.46
N LEU A 53 -6.99 0.79 -7.97
CA LEU A 53 -8.07 0.06 -7.29
C LEU A 53 -9.05 -0.36 -8.37
N THR A 54 -9.49 -1.61 -8.33
CA THR A 54 -10.36 -2.10 -9.38
C THR A 54 -11.40 -3.07 -8.85
N LEU A 55 -12.63 -2.92 -9.38
CA LEU A 55 -13.65 -3.93 -9.14
C LEU A 55 -13.31 -5.11 -10.05
N PRO A 56 -13.12 -6.32 -9.50
CA PRO A 56 -12.65 -7.43 -10.32
C PRO A 56 -13.67 -7.82 -11.39
N GLU A 57 -13.17 -8.10 -12.59
CA GLU A 57 -14.05 -8.54 -13.67
C GLU A 57 -14.42 -10.01 -13.53
N LYS A 58 -13.58 -10.78 -12.81
CA LYS A 58 -13.81 -12.20 -12.60
C LYS A 58 -13.57 -12.52 -11.14
N GLU A 59 -14.27 -13.53 -10.63
CA GLU A 59 -14.11 -13.93 -9.24
C GLU A 59 -12.68 -14.32 -8.91
N GLU A 60 -11.97 -14.92 -9.86
CA GLU A 60 -10.60 -15.35 -9.61
C GLU A 60 -9.66 -14.18 -9.36
N PHE A 61 -10.04 -12.96 -9.76
CA PHE A 61 -9.23 -11.77 -9.49
C PHE A 61 -9.67 -11.04 -8.25
N ALA A 62 -10.68 -11.54 -7.54
CA ALA A 62 -11.24 -10.83 -6.39
C ALA A 62 -10.38 -10.93 -5.15
N LEU A 63 -9.45 -11.89 -5.09
CA LEU A 63 -8.62 -12.08 -3.91
C LEU A 63 -7.25 -11.47 -4.14
N SER A 64 -6.78 -10.72 -3.15
CA SER A 64 -5.45 -10.16 -3.20
C SER A 64 -4.46 -11.26 -2.90
N SER A 65 -3.40 -11.36 -3.70
CA SER A 65 -2.38 -12.38 -3.50
C SER A 65 -1.06 -11.80 -3.04
N SER A 66 -0.95 -10.47 -2.96
CA SER A 66 0.31 -9.83 -2.62
C SER A 66 0.11 -8.75 -1.58
N VAL A 67 1.14 -8.54 -0.78
CA VAL A 67 1.17 -7.46 0.21
C VAL A 67 1.96 -6.31 -0.40
N ILE A 68 1.41 -5.11 -0.31
CA ILE A 68 2.12 -3.92 -0.76
C ILE A 68 2.81 -3.31 0.45
N TYR A 69 4.11 -3.07 0.32
CA TYR A 69 4.90 -2.48 1.40
C TYR A 69 5.11 -1.02 1.08
N PHE A 70 4.44 -0.14 1.82
CA PHE A 70 4.55 1.30 1.62
C PHE A 70 5.70 1.82 2.48
N GLU A 71 6.69 2.41 1.84
CA GLU A 71 7.84 2.95 2.57
C GLU A 71 7.47 4.30 3.17
N VAL A 72 7.80 4.48 4.45
CA VAL A 72 7.56 5.73 5.16
C VAL A 72 8.84 6.14 5.88
N ASN A 73 8.99 7.43 6.16
CA ASN A 73 10.20 7.92 6.80
C ASN A 73 10.28 7.56 8.28
N ASN A 74 9.17 7.64 8.98
CA ASN A 74 9.13 7.37 10.40
C ASN A 74 7.94 6.47 10.69
N ILE A 75 8.21 5.17 10.84
CA ILE A 75 7.13 4.21 10.94
C ILE A 75 6.29 4.39 12.22
N LYS A 76 6.93 4.75 13.34
CA LYS A 76 6.19 4.92 14.58
C LYS A 76 5.24 6.11 14.49
N ASP A 77 5.71 7.20 13.92
CA ASP A 77 4.88 8.38 13.74
C ASP A 77 3.73 8.12 12.77
N THR A 78 4.02 7.46 11.64
CA THR A 78 3.00 7.14 10.67
C THR A 78 1.96 6.18 11.26
N TYR A 79 2.42 5.19 12.02
CA TYR A 79 1.54 4.25 12.69
C TYR A 79 0.55 4.99 13.61
N GLU A 80 1.06 5.92 14.44
CA GLU A 80 0.21 6.67 15.35
C GLU A 80 -0.80 7.53 14.59
N ARG A 81 -0.34 8.18 13.52
CA ARG A 81 -1.22 9.02 12.72
C ARG A 81 -2.33 8.22 12.07
N LEU A 82 -2.01 7.04 11.55
CA LEU A 82 -3.02 6.20 10.91
C LEU A 82 -3.95 5.56 11.92
N LEU A 83 -3.46 5.27 13.13
CA LEU A 83 -4.35 4.82 14.20
C LEU A 83 -5.39 5.89 14.52
N GLY A 84 -4.96 7.15 14.52
CA GLY A 84 -5.87 8.27 14.75
C GLY A 84 -6.90 8.44 13.65
N LYS A 85 -6.62 7.90 12.47
CA LYS A 85 -7.58 7.91 11.36
C LYS A 85 -8.36 6.60 11.29
N GLU A 86 -8.27 5.79 12.33
CA GLU A 86 -9.03 4.54 12.45
C GLU A 86 -8.65 3.47 11.43
N VAL A 87 -7.39 3.45 11.03
CA VAL A 87 -6.87 2.36 10.20
C VAL A 87 -6.69 1.14 11.08
N THR A 88 -7.08 -0.03 10.58
CA THR A 88 -6.99 -1.29 11.33
C THR A 88 -5.62 -1.90 11.14
N PHE A 89 -4.85 -1.98 12.22
CA PHE A 89 -3.54 -2.62 12.19
C PHE A 89 -3.64 -4.03 12.75
N ILE A 90 -2.80 -4.92 12.22
CA ILE A 90 -2.77 -6.32 12.66
C ILE A 90 -1.80 -6.48 13.81
N ASP A 91 -0.74 -5.68 13.83
CA ASP A 91 0.29 -5.76 14.86
C ASP A 91 0.84 -4.36 15.13
N GLU A 92 1.98 -4.29 15.81
CA GLU A 92 2.64 -3.04 16.11
C GLU A 92 3.98 -2.99 15.38
N PRO A 93 4.54 -1.78 15.14
CA PRO A 93 5.83 -1.70 14.46
C PRO A 93 6.89 -2.52 15.17
N HIS A 94 7.62 -3.31 14.40
CA HIS A 94 8.67 -4.18 14.96
C HIS A 94 9.77 -4.40 13.94
N VAL A 95 10.94 -4.80 14.43
CA VAL A 95 12.08 -5.07 13.56
C VAL A 95 11.91 -6.44 12.95
N VAL A 96 12.03 -6.52 11.63
CA VAL A 96 11.92 -7.80 10.93
C VAL A 96 13.25 -8.26 10.37
N ALA A 97 14.23 -7.36 10.20
CA ALA A 97 15.52 -7.70 9.64
C ALA A 97 16.56 -6.69 10.05
N LYS A 98 17.81 -7.14 10.11
CA LYS A 98 18.95 -6.27 10.36
C LYS A 98 20.00 -6.59 9.35
N MET A 99 20.51 -5.56 8.67
CA MET A 99 21.61 -5.72 7.73
C MET A 99 22.66 -4.70 8.09
N GLY A 100 23.74 -5.16 8.74
CA GLY A 100 24.75 -4.24 9.24
C GLY A 100 24.14 -3.36 10.30
N GLN A 101 24.17 -2.05 10.06
CA GLN A 101 23.61 -1.10 11.00
C GLN A 101 22.22 -0.61 10.61
N THR A 102 21.63 -1.24 9.60
CA THR A 102 20.30 -0.86 9.14
C THR A 102 19.28 -1.83 9.69
N GLU A 103 18.23 -1.31 10.33
CA GLU A 103 17.11 -2.11 10.81
C GLU A 103 15.91 -1.87 9.93
N THR A 104 15.28 -2.94 9.49
CA THR A 104 14.05 -2.85 8.72
C THR A 104 12.87 -3.08 9.66
N TRP A 105 12.00 -2.07 9.73
CA TRP A 105 10.80 -2.11 10.58
C TRP A 105 9.57 -2.25 9.71
N MET A 106 8.60 -2.98 10.20
CA MET A 106 7.33 -3.18 9.50
C MET A 106 6.17 -3.18 10.47
N VAL A 107 4.98 -2.87 9.94
CA VAL A 107 3.73 -3.08 10.64
C VAL A 107 2.68 -3.35 9.57
N PHE A 108 1.82 -4.32 9.81
CA PHE A 108 0.81 -4.72 8.84
C PHE A 108 -0.53 -4.11 9.17
N PHE A 109 -1.28 -3.76 8.13
CA PHE A 109 -2.61 -3.18 8.32
C PHE A 109 -3.55 -3.66 7.22
N LYS A 110 -4.84 -3.44 7.43
CA LYS A 110 -5.87 -3.81 6.48
C LYS A 110 -6.48 -2.56 5.88
N ASP A 111 -6.83 -2.63 4.60
CA ASP A 111 -7.64 -1.57 4.01
C ASP A 111 -9.11 -1.90 4.26
N THR A 112 -10.02 -1.09 3.72
CA THR A 112 -11.46 -1.30 3.93
C THR A 112 -11.98 -2.49 3.14
N GLU A 113 -11.18 -3.03 2.24
CA GLU A 113 -11.58 -4.13 1.36
C GLU A 113 -10.93 -5.45 1.77
N ASP A 114 -10.37 -5.51 3.00
CA ASP A 114 -9.76 -6.71 3.55
C ASP A 114 -8.45 -7.09 2.87
N ASN A 115 -7.83 -6.16 2.16
CA ASN A 115 -6.50 -6.38 1.63
C ASN A 115 -5.48 -6.08 2.71
N THR A 116 -4.42 -6.89 2.79
CA THR A 116 -3.35 -6.68 3.75
C THR A 116 -2.22 -5.91 3.09
N HIS A 117 -1.76 -4.86 3.75
CA HIS A 117 -0.62 -4.06 3.32
C HIS A 117 0.32 -3.90 4.50
N ALA A 118 1.44 -3.27 4.27
CA ALA A 118 2.40 -3.01 5.33
C ALA A 118 3.01 -1.62 5.17
N LEU A 119 3.40 -1.05 6.29
CA LEU A 119 4.29 0.10 6.30
C LEU A 119 5.69 -0.43 6.51
N LEU A 120 6.67 0.21 5.87
CA LEU A 120 8.07 -0.21 5.91
C LEU A 120 8.94 0.99 6.15
N SER A 121 9.91 0.86 7.03
CA SER A 121 10.88 1.91 7.29
C SER A 121 12.24 1.28 7.52
N GLU A 122 13.29 1.85 6.93
CA GLU A 122 14.64 1.40 7.19
C GLU A 122 15.33 2.45 8.02
N VAL A 123 15.89 2.05 9.15
CA VAL A 123 16.42 2.96 10.15
C VAL A 123 17.84 2.54 10.51
N GLU A 124 18.71 3.54 10.67
CA GLU A 124 20.07 3.26 11.15
C GLU A 124 20.00 2.93 12.62
N ALA A 125 20.64 1.85 13.00
CA ALA A 125 20.65 1.41 14.39
C ALA A 125 21.70 2.17 15.20
#